data_d852c37981a43e45908aa12ef135735a
#
_entry.id   d852c37981a43e45908aa12ef135735a
#
_cell.length_a   1.000
_cell.length_b   1.000
_cell.length_c   1.000
_cell.angle_alpha   90.00
_cell.angle_beta   90.00
_cell.angle_gamma   90.00
#
_symmetry.space_group_name_H-M   'P 1'
#
loop_
_entity.id
_entity.type
_entity.pdbx_description
1 polymer ?
#
loop_
_entity_poly.entity_id
_entity_poly.type
_entity_poly.pdbx_seq_one_letter_code
_entity_poly.pdbx_strand_id
1 'polypeptide(L)'
;MDRLVGKNILIIIPKDYYMESEFDPVFEAMTAEGATVLVASSKLKEAIGMKNGRTNPEVLIVDAIEGITGDSYVSAAKGVRQVKGVFHGVIVIGGSGARTYLWKDELLRLLLNDRHRSGMVVAAIGNAVPCLGKADLLQSLEITTEPGNKKALKEIEDAKHKYRHNKNFSYGTHTCNWK
;
A
#
# COMPACT_ATOMS: atom_id res chain seq x y z
N MET A 1 7.31 19.02 10.68
CA MET A 1 8.56 18.96 9.86
C MET A 1 8.14 18.55 8.45
N ASP A 2 8.49 19.33 7.45
CA ASP A 2 7.97 19.12 6.09
C ASP A 2 8.91 18.23 5.24
N ARG A 3 9.22 17.04 5.76
CA ARG A 3 10.20 16.12 5.14
C ARG A 3 9.72 15.52 3.82
N LEU A 4 8.40 15.49 3.59
CA LEU A 4 7.79 14.85 2.42
C LEU A 4 7.11 15.86 1.50
N VAL A 5 7.41 17.14 1.61
CA VAL A 5 6.90 18.17 0.66
C VAL A 5 7.30 17.80 -0.77
N GLY A 6 6.32 17.84 -1.67
CA GLY A 6 6.50 17.46 -3.07
C GLY A 6 6.60 15.95 -3.31
N LYS A 7 6.34 15.12 -2.30
CA LYS A 7 6.24 13.66 -2.46
C LYS A 7 4.78 13.22 -2.54
N ASN A 8 4.50 12.33 -3.47
CA ASN A 8 3.19 11.69 -3.62
C ASN A 8 3.26 10.30 -3.00
N ILE A 9 2.37 10.01 -2.05
CA ILE A 9 2.26 8.72 -1.37
C ILE A 9 0.91 8.11 -1.73
N LEU A 10 0.94 6.86 -2.18
CA LEU A 10 -0.25 6.08 -2.45
C LEU A 10 -0.51 5.13 -1.29
N ILE A 11 -1.65 5.26 -0.65
CA ILE A 11 -2.10 4.30 0.37
C ILE A 11 -3.15 3.40 -0.27
N ILE A 12 -2.90 2.09 -0.27
CA ILE A 12 -3.80 1.10 -0.83
C ILE A 12 -4.59 0.43 0.29
N ILE A 13 -5.91 0.50 0.20
CA ILE A 13 -6.82 -0.15 1.13
C ILE A 13 -7.64 -1.24 0.41
N PRO A 14 -8.01 -2.33 1.10
CA PRO A 14 -9.02 -3.24 0.56
C PRO A 14 -10.36 -2.49 0.40
N LYS A 15 -11.15 -2.90 -0.57
CA LYS A 15 -12.45 -2.25 -0.86
C LYS A 15 -13.45 -2.29 0.31
N ASP A 16 -13.25 -3.19 1.27
CA ASP A 16 -13.97 -3.30 2.54
C ASP A 16 -13.07 -3.99 3.58
N TYR A 17 -13.35 -3.77 4.85
CA TYR A 17 -12.70 -4.36 6.02
C TYR A 17 -11.19 -4.06 6.11
N TYR A 18 -10.82 -2.80 5.80
CA TYR A 18 -9.48 -2.31 6.12
C TYR A 18 -9.33 -2.07 7.63
N MET A 19 -8.09 -2.09 8.11
CA MET A 19 -7.79 -1.83 9.52
C MET A 19 -7.57 -0.34 9.76
N GLU A 20 -8.50 0.33 10.43
CA GLU A 20 -8.44 1.77 10.71
C GLU A 20 -7.21 2.13 11.55
N SER A 21 -6.89 1.30 12.56
CA SER A 21 -5.72 1.53 13.42
C SER A 21 -4.37 1.42 12.71
N GLU A 22 -4.34 0.90 11.48
CA GLU A 22 -3.18 0.92 10.59
C GLU A 22 -3.26 2.08 9.59
N PHE A 23 -4.46 2.37 9.09
CA PHE A 23 -4.69 3.41 8.08
C PHE A 23 -4.55 4.81 8.66
N ASP A 24 -5.29 5.13 9.73
CA ASP A 24 -5.38 6.49 10.27
C ASP A 24 -4.01 7.05 10.67
N PRO A 25 -3.16 6.34 11.46
CA PRO A 25 -1.84 6.86 11.83
C PRO A 25 -0.91 7.06 10.64
N VAL A 26 -1.00 6.19 9.61
CA VAL A 26 -0.18 6.31 8.40
C VAL A 26 -0.61 7.53 7.59
N PHE A 27 -1.91 7.68 7.36
CA PHE A 27 -2.46 8.81 6.64
C PHE A 27 -2.10 10.14 7.30
N GLU A 28 -2.32 10.24 8.61
CA GLU A 28 -2.00 11.42 9.40
C GLU A 28 -0.50 11.74 9.40
N ALA A 29 0.35 10.73 9.61
CA ALA A 29 1.80 10.93 9.64
C ALA A 29 2.34 11.40 8.28
N MET A 30 1.90 10.80 7.17
CA MET A 30 2.35 11.20 5.82
C MET A 30 1.87 12.63 5.49
N THR A 31 0.62 12.95 5.83
CA THR A 31 0.05 14.29 5.62
C THR A 31 0.74 15.34 6.49
N ALA A 32 1.01 15.03 7.76
CA ALA A 32 1.70 15.93 8.69
C ALA A 32 3.15 16.26 8.26
N GLU A 33 3.79 15.36 7.48
CA GLU A 33 5.12 15.58 6.90
C GLU A 33 5.06 16.27 5.53
N GLY A 34 3.89 16.72 5.10
CA GLY A 34 3.71 17.52 3.87
C GLY A 34 3.60 16.70 2.59
N ALA A 35 3.38 15.39 2.67
CA ALA A 35 3.13 14.58 1.49
C ALA A 35 1.75 14.84 0.88
N THR A 36 1.64 14.74 -0.44
CA THR A 36 0.35 14.55 -1.11
C THR A 36 -0.02 13.08 -0.98
N VAL A 37 -1.07 12.78 -0.23
CA VAL A 37 -1.53 11.41 0.01
C VAL A 37 -2.77 11.14 -0.81
N LEU A 38 -2.74 10.05 -1.58
CA LEU A 38 -3.90 9.55 -2.33
C LEU A 38 -4.25 8.14 -1.83
N VAL A 39 -5.55 7.87 -1.75
CA VAL A 39 -6.05 6.56 -1.34
C VAL A 39 -6.54 5.79 -2.55
N ALA A 40 -6.01 4.57 -2.74
CA ALA A 40 -6.40 3.69 -3.82
C ALA A 40 -7.09 2.42 -3.33
N SER A 41 -7.98 1.90 -4.16
CA SER A 41 -8.61 0.59 -3.94
C SER A 41 -8.93 -0.09 -5.27
N SER A 42 -9.38 -1.33 -5.21
CA SER A 42 -9.88 -2.06 -6.40
C SER A 42 -11.24 -1.54 -6.91
N LYS A 43 -11.92 -0.67 -6.16
CA LYS A 43 -13.18 -0.02 -6.54
C LYS A 43 -13.25 1.39 -5.98
N LEU A 44 -13.80 2.34 -6.76
CA LEU A 44 -14.12 3.69 -6.32
C LEU A 44 -15.52 3.71 -5.66
N LYS A 45 -15.63 3.05 -4.53
CA LYS A 45 -16.80 3.10 -3.65
C LYS A 45 -16.31 3.39 -2.24
N GLU A 46 -17.16 3.93 -1.39
CA GLU A 46 -16.87 4.05 0.04
C GLU A 46 -16.48 2.69 0.61
N ALA A 47 -15.27 2.60 1.13
CA ALA A 47 -14.74 1.43 1.82
C ALA A 47 -15.14 1.48 3.29
N ILE A 48 -15.60 0.36 3.82
CA ILE A 48 -15.98 0.23 5.24
C ILE A 48 -14.83 -0.48 5.97
N GLY A 49 -14.32 0.13 7.02
CA GLY A 49 -13.30 -0.44 7.89
C GLY A 49 -13.84 -1.53 8.81
N MET A 50 -12.95 -2.19 9.52
CA MET A 50 -13.31 -3.26 10.47
C MET A 50 -14.05 -2.74 11.71
N LYS A 51 -13.90 -1.46 12.04
CA LYS A 51 -14.57 -0.77 13.15
C LYS A 51 -15.62 0.24 12.65
N ASN A 52 -16.16 0.02 11.44
CA ASN A 52 -17.12 0.89 10.77
C ASN A 52 -16.59 2.29 10.35
N GLY A 53 -15.28 2.50 10.35
CA GLY A 53 -14.66 3.66 9.70
C GLY A 53 -15.02 3.69 8.22
N ARG A 54 -15.06 4.87 7.62
CA ARG A 54 -15.44 5.05 6.22
C ARG A 54 -14.39 5.86 5.50
N THR A 55 -13.96 5.37 4.35
CA THR A 55 -12.95 6.04 3.52
C THR A 55 -13.34 5.93 2.05
N ASN A 56 -13.27 7.04 1.34
CA ASN A 56 -13.51 7.08 -0.09
C ASN A 56 -12.18 7.00 -0.85
N PRO A 57 -11.88 5.90 -1.54
CA PRO A 57 -10.74 5.85 -2.44
C PRO A 57 -10.91 6.85 -3.60
N GLU A 58 -9.82 7.52 -3.96
CA GLU A 58 -9.77 8.53 -5.02
C GLU A 58 -9.24 7.94 -6.32
N VAL A 59 -8.49 6.83 -6.24
CA VAL A 59 -7.78 6.23 -7.36
C VAL A 59 -8.07 4.73 -7.43
N LEU A 60 -8.25 4.19 -8.63
CA LEU A 60 -8.24 2.75 -8.84
C LEU A 60 -6.79 2.23 -8.86
N ILE A 61 -6.57 1.00 -8.38
CA ILE A 61 -5.25 0.35 -8.44
C ILE A 61 -4.74 0.29 -9.90
N VAL A 62 -5.63 0.04 -10.85
CA VAL A 62 -5.26 0.00 -12.28
C VAL A 62 -4.77 1.36 -12.78
N ASP A 63 -5.42 2.44 -12.37
CA ASP A 63 -5.04 3.79 -12.77
C ASP A 63 -3.70 4.20 -12.13
N ALA A 64 -3.47 3.75 -10.89
CA ALA A 64 -2.21 3.99 -10.19
C ALA A 64 -1.00 3.29 -10.83
N ILE A 65 -1.19 2.18 -11.55
CA ILE A 65 -0.11 1.52 -12.32
C ILE A 65 0.42 2.45 -13.40
N GLU A 66 -0.48 3.14 -14.10
CA GLU A 66 -0.11 4.08 -15.15
C GLU A 66 0.24 5.48 -14.60
N GLY A 67 0.11 5.68 -13.30
CA GLY A 67 0.33 6.96 -12.64
C GLY A 67 -0.77 7.97 -12.91
N ILE A 68 -2.00 7.52 -13.13
CA ILE A 68 -3.18 8.36 -13.33
C ILE A 68 -3.75 8.74 -11.96
N THR A 69 -3.91 10.03 -11.74
CA THR A 69 -4.73 10.56 -10.67
C THR A 69 -5.97 11.22 -11.28
N GLY A 70 -7.03 11.44 -10.49
CA GLY A 70 -8.26 12.09 -10.98
C GLY A 70 -8.01 13.39 -11.73
N ASP A 71 -6.96 14.14 -11.36
CA ASP A 71 -6.56 15.42 -11.98
C ASP A 71 -5.50 15.25 -13.10
N SER A 72 -5.20 14.02 -13.51
CA SER A 72 -4.14 13.71 -14.47
C SER A 72 -4.51 13.96 -15.93
N TYR A 73 -5.72 14.42 -16.21
CA TYR A 73 -6.18 14.73 -17.54
C TYR A 73 -6.03 16.24 -17.80
N VAL A 74 -5.12 16.59 -18.69
CA VAL A 74 -4.95 17.96 -19.16
C VAL A 74 -5.57 18.09 -20.56
N SER A 75 -6.55 18.97 -20.68
CA SER A 75 -7.12 19.32 -21.97
C SER A 75 -6.12 20.16 -22.75
N ALA A 76 -5.63 19.66 -23.86
CA ALA A 76 -4.73 20.37 -24.75
C ALA A 76 -5.41 20.62 -26.11
N ALA A 77 -4.92 21.60 -26.86
CA ALA A 77 -5.46 21.97 -28.19
C ALA A 77 -5.53 20.79 -29.19
N LYS A 78 -4.84 19.70 -28.94
CA LYS A 78 -4.81 18.47 -29.75
C LYS A 78 -5.49 17.26 -29.11
N GLY A 79 -6.30 17.45 -28.05
CA GLY A 79 -7.01 16.42 -27.32
C GLY A 79 -6.64 16.35 -25.84
N VAL A 80 -7.19 15.36 -25.14
CA VAL A 80 -6.90 15.12 -23.73
C VAL A 80 -5.58 14.35 -23.62
N ARG A 81 -4.61 14.92 -22.93
CA ARG A 81 -3.34 14.26 -22.63
C ARG A 81 -3.33 13.80 -21.18
N GLN A 82 -3.01 12.53 -21.01
CA GLN A 82 -2.77 11.97 -19.70
C GLN A 82 -1.41 12.40 -19.15
N VAL A 83 -1.40 12.92 -17.94
CA VAL A 83 -0.18 13.23 -17.20
C VAL A 83 0.08 12.13 -16.21
N LYS A 84 1.20 11.43 -16.31
CA LYS A 84 1.59 10.39 -15.36
C LYS A 84 2.00 11.03 -14.04
N GLY A 85 1.26 10.73 -12.98
CA GLY A 85 1.67 11.03 -11.62
C GLY A 85 2.77 10.04 -11.18
N VAL A 86 3.74 10.52 -10.42
CA VAL A 86 4.78 9.67 -9.84
C VAL A 86 4.46 9.47 -8.37
N PHE A 87 4.24 8.22 -7.97
CA PHE A 87 4.15 7.86 -6.55
C PHE A 87 5.53 7.50 -6.02
N HIS A 88 6.02 8.29 -5.07
CA HIS A 88 7.32 8.09 -4.43
C HIS A 88 7.30 7.00 -3.37
N GLY A 89 6.11 6.64 -2.88
CA GLY A 89 5.90 5.55 -1.96
C GLY A 89 4.52 4.93 -2.13
N VAL A 90 4.44 3.62 -1.92
CA VAL A 90 3.19 2.85 -1.91
C VAL A 90 3.11 2.09 -0.60
N ILE A 91 2.02 2.25 0.12
CA ILE A 91 1.78 1.62 1.43
C ILE A 91 0.48 0.81 1.35
N VAL A 92 0.55 -0.48 1.60
CA VAL A 92 -0.62 -1.36 1.60
C VAL A 92 -1.10 -1.60 3.02
N ILE A 93 -2.35 -1.28 3.27
CA ILE A 93 -3.01 -1.42 4.58
C ILE A 93 -3.66 -2.80 4.70
N GLY A 94 -3.55 -3.38 5.87
CA GLY A 94 -4.10 -4.68 6.20
C GLY A 94 -5.59 -4.66 6.52
N GLY A 95 -5.95 -5.46 7.50
CA GLY A 95 -7.33 -5.79 7.86
C GLY A 95 -7.77 -7.11 7.24
N SER A 96 -8.95 -7.60 7.62
CA SER A 96 -9.48 -8.88 7.10
C SER A 96 -9.79 -8.83 5.60
N GLY A 97 -10.09 -7.63 5.08
CA GLY A 97 -10.32 -7.38 3.66
C GLY A 97 -9.08 -7.57 2.80
N ALA A 98 -7.88 -7.32 3.32
CA ALA A 98 -6.64 -7.50 2.57
C ALA A 98 -6.50 -8.94 2.06
N ARG A 99 -6.80 -9.93 2.91
CA ARG A 99 -6.79 -11.34 2.52
C ARG A 99 -7.81 -11.66 1.42
N THR A 100 -9.00 -11.08 1.52
CA THR A 100 -10.10 -11.38 0.61
C THR A 100 -9.93 -10.71 -0.75
N TYR A 101 -9.41 -9.48 -0.76
CA TYR A 101 -9.45 -8.62 -1.94
C TYR A 101 -8.08 -8.26 -2.51
N LEU A 102 -6.99 -8.30 -1.70
CA LEU A 102 -5.68 -7.84 -2.13
C LEU A 102 -4.67 -8.98 -2.37
N TRP A 103 -4.68 -10.06 -1.58
CA TRP A 103 -3.67 -11.12 -1.70
C TRP A 103 -3.60 -11.78 -3.08
N LYS A 104 -4.71 -11.82 -3.81
CA LYS A 104 -4.80 -12.42 -5.15
C LYS A 104 -4.97 -11.37 -6.25
N ASP A 105 -4.83 -10.10 -5.92
CA ASP A 105 -5.00 -9.02 -6.88
C ASP A 105 -3.72 -8.89 -7.72
N GLU A 106 -3.82 -9.28 -8.99
CA GLU A 106 -2.71 -9.24 -9.95
C GLU A 106 -2.32 -7.79 -10.30
N LEU A 107 -3.29 -6.86 -10.30
CA LEU A 107 -3.01 -5.44 -10.56
C LEU A 107 -2.21 -4.83 -9.41
N LEU A 108 -2.56 -5.17 -8.16
CA LEU A 108 -1.76 -4.78 -7.01
C LEU A 108 -0.34 -5.33 -7.10
N ARG A 109 -0.19 -6.63 -7.44
CA ARG A 109 1.12 -7.25 -7.61
C ARG A 109 1.96 -6.53 -8.68
N LEU A 110 1.34 -6.20 -9.81
CA LEU A 110 2.00 -5.48 -10.89
C LEU A 110 2.46 -4.09 -10.43
N LEU A 111 1.58 -3.33 -9.75
CA LEU A 111 1.90 -2.01 -9.21
C LEU A 111 3.09 -2.06 -8.23
N LEU A 112 3.07 -2.99 -7.28
CA LEU A 112 4.13 -3.15 -6.29
C LEU A 112 5.48 -3.44 -6.95
N ASN A 113 5.50 -4.36 -7.93
CA ASN A 113 6.70 -4.71 -8.68
C ASN A 113 7.22 -3.53 -9.50
N ASP A 114 6.34 -2.81 -10.18
CA ASP A 114 6.73 -1.65 -10.99
C ASP A 114 7.33 -0.53 -10.13
N ARG A 115 6.70 -0.21 -9.00
CA ARG A 115 7.22 0.81 -8.08
C ARG A 115 8.53 0.40 -7.45
N HIS A 116 8.67 -0.86 -7.02
CA HIS A 116 9.93 -1.36 -6.48
C HIS A 116 11.06 -1.31 -7.51
N ARG A 117 10.83 -1.76 -8.74
CA ARG A 117 11.83 -1.70 -9.83
C ARG A 117 12.21 -0.27 -10.22
N SER A 118 11.31 0.67 -10.03
CA SER A 118 11.57 2.10 -10.23
C SER A 118 12.33 2.75 -9.07
N GLY A 119 12.76 1.97 -8.05
CA GLY A 119 13.47 2.47 -6.87
C GLY A 119 12.57 3.22 -5.88
N MET A 120 11.25 3.09 -5.99
CA MET A 120 10.30 3.72 -5.08
C MET A 120 10.10 2.86 -3.83
N VAL A 121 9.68 3.52 -2.75
CA VAL A 121 9.40 2.83 -1.47
C VAL A 121 8.11 2.02 -1.58
N VAL A 122 8.18 0.76 -1.17
CA VAL A 122 7.01 -0.13 -1.07
C VAL A 122 6.92 -0.67 0.35
N ALA A 123 5.76 -0.52 0.98
CA ALA A 123 5.51 -0.97 2.35
C ALA A 123 4.17 -1.71 2.46
N ALA A 124 4.06 -2.59 3.44
CA ALA A 124 2.80 -3.24 3.80
C ALA A 124 2.72 -3.45 5.31
N ILE A 125 1.52 -3.35 5.87
CA ILE A 125 1.26 -3.45 7.30
C ILE A 125 0.29 -4.61 7.58
N GLY A 126 0.53 -5.33 8.66
CA GLY A 126 -0.35 -6.39 9.17
C GLY A 126 -0.69 -7.45 8.11
N ASN A 127 -1.97 -7.63 7.86
CA ASN A 127 -2.48 -8.60 6.88
C ASN A 127 -2.16 -8.27 5.40
N ALA A 128 -1.55 -7.12 5.11
CA ALA A 128 -1.10 -6.81 3.75
C ALA A 128 0.29 -7.35 3.43
N VAL A 129 1.10 -7.75 4.42
CA VAL A 129 2.47 -8.28 4.20
C VAL A 129 2.51 -9.42 3.18
N PRO A 130 1.56 -10.38 3.15
CA PRO A 130 1.52 -11.40 2.11
C PRO A 130 1.44 -10.86 0.68
N CYS A 131 0.92 -9.64 0.45
CA CYS A 131 0.92 -9.04 -0.88
C CYS A 131 2.35 -8.81 -1.40
N LEU A 132 3.26 -8.37 -0.52
CA LEU A 132 4.68 -8.23 -0.87
C LEU A 132 5.35 -9.58 -1.13
N GLY A 133 4.97 -10.61 -0.36
CA GLY A 133 5.44 -11.98 -0.60
C GLY A 133 5.05 -12.49 -1.98
N LYS A 134 3.80 -12.28 -2.36
CA LYS A 134 3.27 -12.67 -3.69
C LYS A 134 3.87 -11.84 -4.84
N ALA A 135 4.31 -10.63 -4.55
CA ALA A 135 5.06 -9.79 -5.49
C ALA A 135 6.57 -10.12 -5.53
N ASP A 136 7.03 -11.13 -4.76
CA ASP A 136 8.42 -11.57 -4.69
C ASP A 136 9.40 -10.50 -4.14
N LEU A 137 8.87 -9.58 -3.33
CA LEU A 137 9.61 -8.42 -2.81
C LEU A 137 10.21 -8.64 -1.42
N LEU A 138 10.02 -9.82 -0.82
CA LEU A 138 10.49 -10.13 0.54
C LEU A 138 11.73 -11.01 0.57
N GLN A 139 12.39 -11.23 -0.56
CA GLN A 139 13.56 -12.08 -0.66
C GLN A 139 14.70 -11.55 0.23
N SER A 140 15.29 -12.43 1.02
CA SER A 140 16.39 -12.11 1.94
C SER A 140 16.05 -11.10 3.05
N LEU A 141 14.79 -10.71 3.20
CA LEU A 141 14.36 -9.81 4.27
C LEU A 141 13.88 -10.59 5.49
N GLU A 142 14.12 -10.03 6.67
CA GLU A 142 13.47 -10.46 7.90
C GLU A 142 12.14 -9.75 8.01
N ILE A 143 11.07 -10.51 8.07
CA ILE A 143 9.70 -9.99 8.09
C ILE A 143 8.97 -10.40 9.35
N THR A 144 8.01 -9.58 9.73
CA THR A 144 7.08 -9.87 10.80
C THR A 144 5.65 -9.65 10.31
N THR A 145 4.71 -10.36 10.89
CA THR A 145 3.28 -10.18 10.65
C THR A 145 2.53 -10.32 11.97
N GLU A 146 1.24 -10.08 11.95
CA GLU A 146 0.39 -10.14 13.13
C GLU A 146 0.56 -11.49 13.85
N PRO A 147 0.86 -11.49 15.18
CA PRO A 147 1.02 -12.71 15.95
C PRO A 147 -0.24 -13.59 15.89
N GLY A 148 -0.05 -14.89 15.64
CA GLY A 148 -1.16 -15.85 15.59
C GLY A 148 -1.91 -15.92 14.25
N ASN A 149 -1.58 -15.09 13.27
CA ASN A 149 -2.17 -15.17 11.94
C ASN A 149 -1.56 -16.30 11.11
N LYS A 150 -1.97 -17.54 11.41
CA LYS A 150 -1.46 -18.75 10.74
C LYS A 150 -1.62 -18.72 9.22
N LYS A 151 -2.65 -18.02 8.71
CA LYS A 151 -2.90 -17.93 7.26
C LYS A 151 -1.92 -17.00 6.58
N ALA A 152 -1.64 -15.83 7.17
CA ALA A 152 -0.63 -14.91 6.65
C ALA A 152 0.77 -15.56 6.70
N LEU A 153 1.10 -16.25 7.79
CA LEU A 153 2.36 -16.99 7.92
C LEU A 153 2.51 -18.03 6.81
N LYS A 154 1.48 -18.84 6.58
CA LYS A 154 1.50 -19.84 5.51
C LYS A 154 1.71 -19.21 4.13
N GLU A 155 1.02 -18.14 3.80
CA GLU A 155 1.19 -17.45 2.51
C GLU A 155 2.61 -16.87 2.32
N ILE A 156 3.24 -16.43 3.41
CA ILE A 156 4.63 -15.94 3.40
C ILE A 156 5.61 -17.12 3.24
N GLU A 157 5.39 -18.22 3.94
CA GLU A 157 6.19 -19.44 3.84
C GLU A 157 6.07 -20.09 2.46
N ASP A 158 4.87 -20.17 1.91
CA ASP A 158 4.60 -20.70 0.56
C ASP A 158 5.31 -19.84 -0.51
N ALA A 159 5.49 -18.54 -0.27
CA ALA A 159 6.29 -17.65 -1.09
C ALA A 159 7.81 -17.78 -0.86
N LYS A 160 8.26 -18.77 -0.07
CA LYS A 160 9.66 -19.07 0.25
C LYS A 160 10.42 -17.94 0.94
N HIS A 161 9.73 -17.14 1.72
CA HIS A 161 10.35 -16.06 2.49
C HIS A 161 10.68 -16.50 3.92
N LYS A 162 11.79 -16.01 4.47
CA LYS A 162 12.17 -16.27 5.85
C LYS A 162 11.31 -15.42 6.81
N TYR A 163 10.55 -16.09 7.66
CA TYR A 163 9.82 -15.45 8.73
C TYR A 163 10.63 -15.51 10.04
N ARG A 164 10.70 -14.39 10.75
CA ARG A 164 11.25 -14.33 12.10
C ARG A 164 10.13 -14.00 13.10
N HIS A 165 9.86 -14.91 14.00
CA HIS A 165 8.90 -14.68 15.07
C HIS A 165 9.49 -13.70 16.08
N ASN A 166 9.00 -12.47 16.09
CA ASN A 166 9.37 -11.49 17.11
C ASN A 166 8.36 -11.52 18.25
N LYS A 167 8.81 -11.94 19.46
CA LYS A 167 7.95 -12.03 20.65
C LYS A 167 7.58 -10.68 21.23
N ASN A 168 8.28 -9.60 20.84
CA ASN A 168 8.05 -8.24 21.30
C ASN A 168 7.57 -7.38 20.13
N PHE A 169 6.26 -7.40 19.89
CA PHE A 169 5.66 -6.52 18.91
C PHE A 169 5.52 -5.11 19.52
N SER A 170 6.51 -4.29 19.34
CA SER A 170 6.33 -2.84 19.25
C SER A 170 6.13 -2.54 17.76
N TYR A 171 5.22 -1.65 17.41
CA TYR A 171 5.02 -1.16 16.04
C TYR A 171 6.39 -0.77 15.46
N GLY A 172 6.99 -1.71 14.74
CA GLY A 172 8.32 -1.53 14.18
C GLY A 172 8.22 -0.70 12.91
N THR A 173 8.54 0.57 13.01
CA THR A 173 8.93 1.35 11.86
C THR A 173 10.18 0.72 11.28
N HIS A 174 10.05 -0.04 10.20
CA HIS A 174 11.21 -0.38 9.39
C HIS A 174 11.68 0.91 8.71
N THR A 175 12.73 1.49 9.25
CA THR A 175 13.46 2.57 8.59
C THR A 175 14.14 2.00 7.36
N CYS A 176 13.58 2.26 6.18
CA CYS A 176 14.33 2.15 4.95
C CYS A 176 15.45 3.20 4.99
N ASN A 177 16.70 2.75 5.04
CA ASN A 177 17.85 3.63 4.89
C ASN A 177 17.83 4.21 3.45
N TRP A 178 17.52 5.48 3.36
CA TRP A 178 17.72 6.27 2.16
C TRP A 178 19.23 6.45 1.94
N LYS A 179 19.77 5.86 0.89
CA LYS A 179 21.05 6.31 0.31
C LYS A 179 20.78 7.24 -0.85
#